data_78f60501c01c48b1174a66319342cc8b
#
_entry.id   78f60501c01c48b1174a66319342cc8b
#
_cell.length_a   1.000
_cell.length_b   1.000
_cell.length_c   1.000
_cell.angle_alpha   90.00
_cell.angle_beta   90.00
_cell.angle_gamma   90.00
#
_symmetry.space_group_name_H-M   'P 1'
#
loop_
_entity.id
_entity.type
_entity.pdbx_description
1 polymer ?
#
loop_
_entity_poly.entity_id
_entity_poly.type
_entity_poly.pdbx_seq_one_letter_code
_entity_poly.pdbx_strand_id
1 'polypeptide(L)'
;ATVLLDTGIIPMVEPVTHLKLEAPAGLVEITAHCSNGKANRITLRNVPAFADRLQVPLEIEGHGTIRVDTAFGGDSFVLAEAKSFGFAMQPDEAREIAVMGRKIAAAANAQLGFSHPALPDWKHFSFCFMTGPLEHIDGALSSRNACVVKPGKLDRSPTGTGCSALMAVLHAKGLMKTGDTFIGRS
;
A
#
# COMPACT_ATOMS: atom_id res chain seq x y z
N ALA A 1 -15.07 -4.49 6.27
CA ALA A 1 -15.73 -5.77 6.61
C ALA A 1 -16.16 -5.80 8.07
N THR A 2 -15.25 -5.61 9.05
CA THR A 2 -15.56 -5.67 10.49
C THR A 2 -16.79 -4.82 10.86
N VAL A 3 -16.80 -3.54 10.48
CA VAL A 3 -17.95 -2.64 10.78
C VAL A 3 -19.26 -3.20 10.22
N LEU A 4 -19.28 -3.67 8.98
CA LEU A 4 -20.48 -4.21 8.33
C LEU A 4 -21.05 -5.42 9.06
N LEU A 5 -20.18 -6.28 9.59
CA LEU A 5 -20.54 -7.49 10.33
C LEU A 5 -20.92 -7.14 11.78
N ASP A 6 -20.08 -6.40 12.48
CA ASP A 6 -20.28 -6.08 13.90
C ASP A 6 -21.50 -5.19 14.18
N THR A 7 -21.93 -4.41 13.16
CA THR A 7 -23.15 -3.58 13.24
C THR A 7 -24.41 -4.27 12.71
N GLY A 8 -24.27 -5.49 12.18
CA GLY A 8 -25.37 -6.25 11.62
C GLY A 8 -25.88 -5.75 10.26
N ILE A 9 -25.16 -4.83 9.59
CA ILE A 9 -25.52 -4.40 8.22
C ILE A 9 -25.43 -5.58 7.25
N ILE A 10 -24.43 -6.45 7.46
CA ILE A 10 -24.33 -7.76 6.80
C ILE A 10 -24.50 -8.84 7.87
N PRO A 11 -25.37 -9.84 7.66
CA PRO A 11 -25.51 -10.96 8.60
C PRO A 11 -24.20 -11.67 8.84
N MET A 12 -23.89 -11.89 10.12
CA MET A 12 -22.70 -12.65 10.54
C MET A 12 -23.06 -14.13 10.71
N VAL A 13 -22.17 -15.00 10.24
CA VAL A 13 -22.25 -16.44 10.47
C VAL A 13 -20.99 -16.84 11.22
N GLU A 14 -21.15 -17.51 12.36
CA GLU A 14 -20.05 -18.06 13.15
C GLU A 14 -19.80 -19.53 12.79
N PRO A 15 -18.57 -20.03 12.79
CA PRO A 15 -17.34 -19.32 13.14
C PRO A 15 -16.71 -18.55 12.00
N VAL A 16 -17.23 -18.64 10.76
CA VAL A 16 -16.65 -18.00 9.56
C VAL A 16 -17.75 -17.41 8.70
N THR A 17 -17.58 -16.14 8.33
CA THR A 17 -18.39 -15.46 7.34
C THR A 17 -17.57 -15.15 6.09
N HIS A 18 -18.07 -15.54 4.92
CA HIS A 18 -17.50 -15.19 3.63
C HIS A 18 -18.31 -14.10 2.97
N LEU A 19 -17.64 -13.07 2.46
CA LEU A 19 -18.31 -12.00 1.69
C LEU A 19 -17.39 -11.50 0.58
N LYS A 20 -17.97 -10.82 -0.39
CA LYS A 20 -17.25 -10.14 -1.46
C LYS A 20 -17.61 -8.66 -1.42
N LEU A 21 -16.59 -7.81 -1.52
CA LEU A 21 -16.79 -6.37 -1.63
C LEU A 21 -16.29 -5.90 -2.98
N GLU A 22 -17.12 -5.11 -3.66
CA GLU A 22 -16.70 -4.40 -4.86
C GLU A 22 -15.88 -3.18 -4.44
N ALA A 23 -14.69 -3.05 -4.99
CA ALA A 23 -13.77 -1.94 -4.80
C ALA A 23 -13.43 -1.33 -6.16
N PRO A 24 -12.91 -0.11 -6.23
CA PRO A 24 -12.56 0.52 -7.51
C PRO A 24 -11.63 -0.34 -8.39
N ALA A 25 -10.75 -1.11 -7.77
CA ALA A 25 -9.81 -2.01 -8.46
C ALA A 25 -10.39 -3.38 -8.84
N GLY A 26 -11.60 -3.70 -8.41
CA GLY A 26 -12.27 -4.98 -8.65
C GLY A 26 -12.84 -5.63 -7.40
N LEU A 27 -13.16 -6.90 -7.52
CA LEU A 27 -13.82 -7.66 -6.47
C LEU A 27 -12.80 -8.20 -5.46
N VAL A 28 -13.01 -7.88 -4.17
CA VAL A 28 -12.18 -8.35 -3.05
C VAL A 28 -12.95 -9.42 -2.28
N GLU A 29 -12.35 -10.60 -2.15
CA GLU A 29 -12.90 -11.69 -1.36
C GLU A 29 -12.47 -11.56 0.10
N ILE A 30 -13.42 -11.79 1.02
CA ILE A 30 -13.19 -11.61 2.45
C ILE A 30 -13.59 -12.88 3.19
N THR A 31 -12.71 -13.32 4.07
CA THR A 31 -12.98 -14.35 5.07
C THR A 31 -12.88 -13.70 6.45
N ALA A 32 -14.00 -13.63 7.16
CA ALA A 32 -14.08 -13.12 8.52
C ALA A 32 -14.19 -14.28 9.51
N HIS A 33 -13.25 -14.38 10.44
CA HIS A 33 -13.36 -15.29 11.58
C HIS A 33 -14.14 -14.58 12.67
N CYS A 34 -15.26 -15.17 13.07
CA CYS A 34 -16.25 -14.55 13.96
C CYS A 34 -16.46 -15.40 15.21
N SER A 35 -16.60 -14.73 16.34
CA SER A 35 -17.06 -15.37 17.60
C SER A 35 -17.68 -14.32 18.52
N ASN A 36 -18.71 -14.72 19.27
CA ASN A 36 -19.42 -13.86 20.20
C ASN A 36 -19.96 -12.57 19.55
N GLY A 37 -20.50 -12.68 18.33
CA GLY A 37 -21.04 -11.56 17.60
C GLY A 37 -20.01 -10.53 17.11
N LYS A 38 -18.72 -10.92 17.01
CA LYS A 38 -17.63 -10.05 16.59
C LYS A 38 -16.77 -10.69 15.50
N ALA A 39 -16.35 -9.89 14.54
CA ALA A 39 -15.37 -10.26 13.54
C ALA A 39 -13.96 -10.01 14.09
N ASN A 40 -13.33 -11.06 14.62
CA ASN A 40 -12.05 -10.98 15.33
C ASN A 40 -10.83 -10.95 14.41
N ARG A 41 -10.96 -11.54 13.21
CA ARG A 41 -9.90 -11.58 12.22
C ARG A 41 -10.49 -11.50 10.82
N ILE A 42 -9.94 -10.62 10.00
CA ILE A 42 -10.34 -10.45 8.60
C ILE A 42 -9.16 -10.87 7.71
N THR A 43 -9.41 -11.78 6.80
CA THR A 43 -8.50 -12.13 5.70
C THR A 43 -9.07 -11.60 4.40
N LEU A 44 -8.26 -10.87 3.64
CA LEU A 44 -8.62 -10.30 2.34
C LEU A 44 -7.83 -11.01 1.24
N ARG A 45 -8.52 -11.49 0.21
CA ARG A 45 -7.90 -11.85 -1.05
C ARG A 45 -8.02 -10.66 -1.98
N ASN A 46 -6.93 -9.90 -2.08
CA ASN A 46 -6.89 -8.67 -2.86
C ASN A 46 -6.85 -8.98 -4.37
N VAL A 47 -7.07 -7.95 -5.18
CA VAL A 47 -6.83 -8.00 -6.63
C VAL A 47 -5.34 -8.24 -6.93
N PRO A 48 -4.99 -8.72 -8.14
CA PRO A 48 -3.59 -8.90 -8.52
C PRO A 48 -2.77 -7.61 -8.37
N ALA A 49 -1.58 -7.74 -7.77
CA ALA A 49 -0.60 -6.67 -7.66
C ALA A 49 0.51 -6.84 -8.69
N PHE A 50 1.10 -5.74 -9.17
CA PHE A 50 2.23 -5.79 -10.11
C PHE A 50 3.17 -4.60 -9.92
N ALA A 51 4.46 -4.80 -10.19
CA ALA A 51 5.43 -3.73 -10.36
C ALA A 51 5.29 -3.16 -11.78
N ASP A 52 5.17 -1.83 -11.89
CA ASP A 52 5.09 -1.14 -13.17
C ASP A 52 6.51 -0.77 -13.66
N ARG A 53 7.25 0.00 -12.88
CA ARG A 53 8.64 0.39 -13.19
C ARG A 53 9.51 0.31 -11.94
N LEU A 54 10.77 -0.02 -12.14
CA LEU A 54 11.74 -0.14 -11.05
C LEU A 54 12.86 0.90 -11.22
N GLN A 55 13.23 1.55 -10.10
CA GLN A 55 14.38 2.45 -10.01
C GLN A 55 14.39 3.56 -11.07
N VAL A 56 13.22 4.08 -11.41
CA VAL A 56 13.12 5.18 -12.37
C VAL A 56 13.53 6.50 -11.74
N PRO A 57 14.23 7.39 -12.46
CA PRO A 57 14.57 8.72 -11.95
C PRO A 57 13.32 9.58 -11.86
N LEU A 58 13.24 10.39 -10.81
CA LEU A 58 12.19 11.35 -10.57
C LEU A 58 12.80 12.63 -10.01
N GLU A 59 12.57 13.77 -10.67
CA GLU A 59 13.02 15.06 -10.20
C GLU A 59 12.06 15.62 -9.15
N ILE A 60 12.58 15.96 -7.98
CA ILE A 60 11.82 16.57 -6.88
C ILE A 60 12.34 17.98 -6.63
N GLU A 61 11.46 18.97 -6.74
CA GLU A 61 11.81 20.35 -6.49
C GLU A 61 12.42 20.56 -5.10
N GLY A 62 13.63 21.10 -5.07
CA GLY A 62 14.41 21.33 -3.86
C GLY A 62 15.16 20.12 -3.33
N HIS A 63 15.09 18.95 -3.98
CA HIS A 63 15.77 17.71 -3.56
C HIS A 63 16.56 17.04 -4.67
N GLY A 64 16.41 17.49 -5.95
CA GLY A 64 17.07 16.87 -7.10
C GLY A 64 16.47 15.53 -7.51
N THR A 65 17.28 14.74 -8.21
CA THR A 65 16.85 13.44 -8.75
C THR A 65 16.90 12.35 -7.67
N ILE A 66 15.78 11.69 -7.46
CA ILE A 66 15.70 10.47 -6.65
C ILE A 66 15.32 9.27 -7.52
N ARG A 67 15.50 8.07 -7.01
CA ARG A 67 15.01 6.85 -7.65
C ARG A 67 13.77 6.35 -6.93
N VAL A 68 12.74 6.05 -7.71
CA VAL A 68 11.46 5.53 -7.21
C VAL A 68 11.08 4.25 -7.93
N ASP A 69 10.26 3.45 -7.29
CA ASP A 69 9.55 2.35 -7.95
C ASP A 69 8.09 2.74 -8.15
N THR A 70 7.43 2.18 -9.15
CA THR A 70 5.99 2.36 -9.35
C THR A 70 5.31 1.00 -9.41
N ALA A 71 4.14 0.90 -8.78
CA ALA A 71 3.44 -0.37 -8.68
C ALA A 71 1.93 -0.18 -8.44
N PHE A 72 1.18 -1.25 -8.67
CA PHE A 72 -0.23 -1.38 -8.35
C PHE A 72 -0.43 -2.51 -7.34
N GLY A 73 -1.27 -2.27 -6.33
CA GLY A 73 -1.60 -3.27 -5.31
C GLY A 73 -3.08 -3.22 -4.89
N GLY A 74 -3.96 -2.84 -5.83
CA GLY A 74 -5.37 -2.49 -5.57
C GLY A 74 -5.58 -0.98 -5.53
N ASP A 75 -4.51 -0.24 -5.59
CA ASP A 75 -4.38 1.17 -5.93
C ASP A 75 -2.99 1.39 -6.55
N SER A 76 -2.75 2.55 -7.15
CA SER A 76 -1.52 2.89 -7.86
C SER A 76 -0.60 3.76 -6.98
N PHE A 77 0.63 3.31 -6.84
CA PHE A 77 1.61 3.90 -5.93
C PHE A 77 2.89 4.32 -6.63
N VAL A 78 3.45 5.44 -6.22
CA VAL A 78 4.87 5.74 -6.33
C VAL A 78 5.53 5.42 -5.00
N LEU A 79 6.50 4.49 -5.02
CA LEU A 79 7.21 4.02 -3.83
C LEU A 79 8.57 4.70 -3.74
N ALA A 80 8.84 5.35 -2.61
CA ALA A 80 10.08 6.09 -2.37
C ALA A 80 10.69 5.68 -1.03
N GLU A 81 12.02 5.51 -1.00
CA GLU A 81 12.72 5.18 0.24
C GLU A 81 12.83 6.41 1.14
N ALA A 82 12.36 6.31 2.37
CA ALA A 82 12.37 7.40 3.37
C ALA A 82 13.77 7.96 3.61
N LYS A 83 14.78 7.09 3.59
CA LYS A 83 16.18 7.48 3.78
C LYS A 83 16.70 8.47 2.73
N SER A 84 16.14 8.45 1.51
CA SER A 84 16.50 9.40 0.44
C SER A 84 16.19 10.85 0.81
N PHE A 85 15.35 11.06 1.82
CA PHE A 85 14.95 12.37 2.35
C PHE A 85 15.40 12.61 3.79
N GLY A 86 16.21 11.68 4.34
CA GLY A 86 16.69 11.76 5.73
C GLY A 86 15.67 11.36 6.78
N PHE A 87 14.52 10.75 6.40
CA PHE A 87 13.51 10.30 7.34
C PHE A 87 13.85 8.94 7.96
N ALA A 88 13.68 8.86 9.27
CA ALA A 88 13.83 7.65 10.08
C ALA A 88 12.49 6.91 10.31
N MET A 89 11.40 7.41 9.73
CA MET A 89 10.03 6.90 9.88
C MET A 89 9.55 6.94 11.34
N GLN A 90 9.81 8.07 12.02
CA GLN A 90 9.35 8.33 13.38
C GLN A 90 8.06 9.15 13.39
N PRO A 91 7.23 9.04 14.44
CA PRO A 91 5.94 9.75 14.51
C PRO A 91 6.03 11.28 14.44
N ASP A 92 7.11 11.87 14.93
CA ASP A 92 7.37 13.32 14.90
C ASP A 92 7.69 13.84 13.50
N GLU A 93 8.11 12.97 12.56
CA GLU A 93 8.35 13.31 11.14
C GLU A 93 7.07 13.26 10.28
N ALA A 94 5.92 12.89 10.86
CA ALA A 94 4.69 12.63 10.10
C ALA A 94 4.27 13.79 9.19
N ARG A 95 4.45 15.03 9.66
CA ARG A 95 4.09 16.24 8.89
C ARG A 95 4.99 16.42 7.67
N GLU A 96 6.29 16.27 7.85
CA GLU A 96 7.31 16.41 6.81
C GLU A 96 7.17 15.28 5.78
N ILE A 97 6.93 14.05 6.22
CA ILE A 97 6.64 12.88 5.37
C ILE A 97 5.39 13.16 4.52
N ALA A 98 4.31 13.71 5.11
CA ALA A 98 3.09 14.02 4.38
C ALA A 98 3.32 15.12 3.31
N VAL A 99 4.11 16.14 3.63
CA VAL A 99 4.49 17.20 2.67
C VAL A 99 5.32 16.63 1.53
N MET A 100 6.36 15.84 1.84
CA MET A 100 7.24 15.23 0.87
C MET A 100 6.49 14.26 -0.03
N GLY A 101 5.67 13.38 0.54
CA GLY A 101 4.91 12.40 -0.25
C GLY A 101 3.93 13.03 -1.24
N ARG A 102 3.37 14.21 -0.93
CA ARG A 102 2.57 14.98 -1.90
C ARG A 102 3.42 15.47 -3.08
N LYS A 103 4.63 16.00 -2.81
CA LYS A 103 5.56 16.45 -3.86
C LYS A 103 5.94 15.28 -4.76
N ILE A 104 6.26 14.13 -4.17
CA ILE A 104 6.62 12.90 -4.90
C ILE A 104 5.45 12.44 -5.78
N ALA A 105 4.23 12.34 -5.25
CA ALA A 105 3.06 11.92 -6.01
C ALA A 105 2.74 12.90 -7.16
N ALA A 106 2.85 14.20 -6.93
CA ALA A 106 2.65 15.22 -7.96
C ALA A 106 3.71 15.12 -9.06
N ALA A 107 4.99 15.04 -8.70
CA ALA A 107 6.09 14.88 -9.63
C ALA A 107 5.98 13.60 -10.47
N ALA A 108 5.62 12.47 -9.84
CA ALA A 108 5.43 11.20 -10.54
C ALA A 108 4.28 11.27 -11.56
N ASN A 109 3.16 11.89 -11.20
CA ASN A 109 2.06 12.10 -12.15
C ASN A 109 2.45 13.00 -13.32
N ALA A 110 3.25 14.03 -13.08
CA ALA A 110 3.70 14.97 -14.12
C ALA A 110 4.76 14.36 -15.05
N GLN A 111 5.69 13.57 -14.51
CA GLN A 111 6.89 13.14 -15.23
C GLN A 111 6.80 11.70 -15.73
N LEU A 112 6.17 10.81 -14.99
CA LEU A 112 6.13 9.39 -15.31
C LEU A 112 4.79 8.97 -15.92
N GLY A 113 3.67 9.44 -15.36
CA GLY A 113 2.33 8.93 -15.68
C GLY A 113 2.15 7.46 -15.28
N PHE A 114 0.92 7.00 -15.25
CA PHE A 114 0.55 5.61 -14.98
C PHE A 114 -0.57 5.17 -15.92
N SER A 115 -0.61 3.89 -16.29
CA SER A 115 -1.75 3.30 -17.02
C SER A 115 -1.92 1.86 -16.59
N HIS A 116 -3.08 1.56 -16.02
CA HIS A 116 -3.39 0.18 -15.62
C HIS A 116 -3.73 -0.68 -16.84
N PRO A 117 -3.13 -1.88 -17.01
CA PRO A 117 -3.29 -2.68 -18.22
C PRO A 117 -4.72 -3.18 -18.49
N ALA A 118 -5.54 -3.33 -17.43
CA ALA A 118 -6.92 -3.83 -17.54
C ALA A 118 -7.98 -2.81 -17.13
N LEU A 119 -7.61 -1.65 -16.60
CA LEU A 119 -8.53 -0.58 -16.17
C LEU A 119 -8.17 0.71 -16.92
N PRO A 120 -8.69 0.93 -18.14
CA PRO A 120 -8.22 1.99 -19.05
C PRO A 120 -8.40 3.41 -18.51
N ASP A 121 -9.33 3.62 -17.59
CA ASP A 121 -9.58 4.92 -16.97
C ASP A 121 -8.64 5.21 -15.80
N TRP A 122 -7.88 4.22 -15.34
CA TRP A 122 -6.91 4.40 -14.25
C TRP A 122 -5.56 4.86 -14.81
N LYS A 123 -5.39 6.17 -14.92
CA LYS A 123 -4.24 6.80 -15.59
C LYS A 123 -3.40 7.72 -14.69
N HIS A 124 -3.37 7.46 -13.38
CA HIS A 124 -2.64 8.31 -12.45
C HIS A 124 -2.10 7.49 -11.28
N PHE A 125 -1.08 8.00 -10.60
CA PHE A 125 -0.71 7.55 -9.27
C PHE A 125 -1.61 8.21 -8.24
N SER A 126 -2.26 7.40 -7.44
CA SER A 126 -3.13 7.88 -6.37
C SER A 126 -2.32 8.40 -5.19
N PHE A 127 -1.26 7.67 -4.81
CA PHE A 127 -0.57 7.87 -3.54
C PHE A 127 0.95 7.74 -3.68
N CYS A 128 1.66 8.41 -2.76
CA CYS A 128 3.04 8.08 -2.44
C CYS A 128 3.08 7.09 -1.27
N PHE A 129 3.84 6.02 -1.43
CA PHE A 129 4.11 5.03 -0.39
C PHE A 129 5.57 5.14 0.03
N MET A 130 5.81 5.80 1.14
CA MET A 130 7.16 5.98 1.67
C MET A 130 7.55 4.74 2.47
N THR A 131 8.71 4.16 2.15
CA THR A 131 9.15 2.89 2.72
C THR A 131 10.36 3.10 3.60
N GLY A 132 10.32 2.55 4.81
CA GLY A 132 11.48 2.43 5.70
C GLY A 132 12.39 1.27 5.27
N PRO A 133 13.47 1.04 6.01
CA PRO A 133 14.38 -0.08 5.75
C PRO A 133 13.66 -1.43 5.87
N LEU A 134 14.13 -2.39 5.05
CA LEU A 134 13.70 -3.78 5.17
C LEU A 134 14.38 -4.43 6.36
N GLU A 135 13.61 -5.13 7.15
CA GLU A 135 14.02 -5.86 8.34
C GLU A 135 13.44 -7.28 8.29
N HIS A 136 13.91 -8.16 9.17
CA HIS A 136 13.29 -9.46 9.38
C HIS A 136 12.66 -9.50 10.78
N ILE A 137 11.38 -9.89 10.85
CA ILE A 137 10.63 -10.12 12.08
C ILE A 137 10.00 -11.50 11.99
N ASP A 138 10.34 -12.38 12.94
CA ASP A 138 9.85 -13.76 13.00
C ASP A 138 10.02 -14.53 11.67
N GLY A 139 11.14 -14.29 10.97
CA GLY A 139 11.47 -14.93 9.69
C GLY A 139 10.78 -14.31 8.46
N ALA A 140 9.90 -13.34 8.63
CA ALA A 140 9.25 -12.63 7.54
C ALA A 140 9.94 -11.28 7.25
N LEU A 141 9.95 -10.86 5.98
CA LEU A 141 10.34 -9.50 5.63
C LEU A 141 9.32 -8.50 6.21
N SER A 142 9.83 -7.38 6.66
CA SER A 142 9.03 -6.32 7.28
C SER A 142 9.59 -4.95 6.90
N SER A 143 8.72 -3.95 6.83
CA SER A 143 9.16 -2.56 6.89
C SER A 143 8.09 -1.68 7.53
N ARG A 144 8.54 -0.56 8.12
CA ARG A 144 7.66 0.54 8.52
C ARG A 144 7.40 1.42 7.32
N ASN A 145 6.13 1.71 7.05
CA ASN A 145 5.72 2.42 5.85
C ASN A 145 4.75 3.54 6.20
N ALA A 146 4.73 4.59 5.35
CA ALA A 146 3.75 5.65 5.45
C ALA A 146 3.11 5.90 4.08
N CYS A 147 1.79 5.72 3.99
CA CYS A 147 1.02 6.07 2.81
C CYS A 147 0.53 7.52 2.92
N VAL A 148 0.94 8.34 1.96
CA VAL A 148 0.51 9.73 1.89
C VAL A 148 -0.68 9.82 0.95
N VAL A 149 -1.86 10.10 1.54
CA VAL A 149 -3.13 10.21 0.82
C VAL A 149 -3.54 11.68 0.63
N LYS A 150 -4.35 11.96 -0.40
CA LYS A 150 -4.88 13.31 -0.65
C LYS A 150 -5.79 13.76 0.50
N PRO A 151 -5.77 15.03 0.92
CA PRO A 151 -4.96 16.16 0.42
C PRO A 151 -3.58 16.32 1.08
N GLY A 152 -3.07 15.32 1.78
CA GLY A 152 -1.77 15.36 2.46
C GLY A 152 -1.89 14.86 3.90
N LYS A 153 -2.58 13.74 4.08
CA LYS A 153 -2.67 13.00 5.34
C LYS A 153 -1.89 11.70 5.24
N LEU A 154 -1.45 11.18 6.37
CA LEU A 154 -0.96 9.81 6.45
C LEU A 154 -2.10 8.85 6.74
N ASP A 155 -2.11 7.72 6.06
CA ASP A 155 -2.92 6.57 6.46
C ASP A 155 -2.42 6.10 7.84
N ARG A 156 -3.35 5.87 8.75
CA ARG A 156 -3.04 5.39 10.11
C ARG A 156 -2.83 3.88 10.18
N SER A 157 -3.06 3.19 9.06
CA SER A 157 -2.82 1.76 8.91
C SER A 157 -1.53 1.51 8.12
N PRO A 158 -1.00 0.28 8.11
CA PRO A 158 0.10 -0.09 7.21
C PRO A 158 -0.26 -0.03 5.71
N THR A 159 -1.50 0.29 5.34
CA THR A 159 -2.04 0.36 3.97
C THR A 159 -1.88 -0.97 3.22
N GLY A 160 -2.90 -1.82 3.27
CA GLY A 160 -2.85 -3.16 2.66
C GLY A 160 -2.56 -3.15 1.16
N THR A 161 -3.16 -2.22 0.40
CA THR A 161 -2.89 -2.03 -1.03
C THR A 161 -1.46 -1.55 -1.29
N GLY A 162 -0.92 -0.66 -0.45
CA GLY A 162 0.47 -0.22 -0.49
C GLY A 162 1.45 -1.36 -0.17
N CYS A 163 1.14 -2.19 0.84
CA CYS A 163 1.92 -3.40 1.13
C CYS A 163 1.90 -4.38 -0.05
N SER A 164 0.75 -4.58 -0.70
CA SER A 164 0.65 -5.43 -1.89
C SER A 164 1.49 -4.90 -3.05
N ALA A 165 1.48 -3.59 -3.28
CA ALA A 165 2.33 -2.93 -4.27
C ALA A 165 3.82 -3.09 -3.95
N LEU A 166 4.22 -2.91 -2.68
CA LEU A 166 5.60 -3.12 -2.23
C LEU A 166 6.03 -4.58 -2.40
N MET A 167 5.18 -5.55 -2.04
CA MET A 167 5.48 -6.97 -2.25
C MET A 167 5.70 -7.30 -3.73
N ALA A 168 4.93 -6.70 -4.64
CA ALA A 168 5.14 -6.86 -6.09
C ALA A 168 6.50 -6.29 -6.53
N VAL A 169 6.91 -5.14 -6.01
CA VAL A 169 8.25 -4.56 -6.23
C VAL A 169 9.35 -5.47 -5.68
N LEU A 170 9.20 -5.95 -4.45
CA LEU A 170 10.17 -6.84 -3.81
C LEU A 170 10.31 -8.16 -4.59
N HIS A 171 9.21 -8.71 -5.06
CA HIS A 171 9.21 -9.89 -5.93
C HIS A 171 9.95 -9.61 -7.25
N ALA A 172 9.65 -8.52 -7.91
CA ALA A 172 10.31 -8.13 -9.16
C ALA A 172 11.82 -7.87 -9.00
N LYS A 173 12.25 -7.45 -7.79
CA LYS A 173 13.67 -7.29 -7.40
C LYS A 173 14.33 -8.60 -6.94
N GLY A 174 13.61 -9.72 -6.89
CA GLY A 174 14.10 -11.01 -6.41
C GLY A 174 14.31 -11.10 -4.90
N LEU A 175 13.75 -10.16 -4.12
CA LEU A 175 13.86 -10.11 -2.66
C LEU A 175 12.75 -10.90 -1.96
N MET A 176 11.70 -11.23 -2.68
CA MET A 176 10.59 -12.08 -2.23
C MET A 176 10.19 -13.06 -3.32
N LYS A 177 9.59 -14.17 -2.95
CA LYS A 177 9.01 -15.17 -3.86
C LYS A 177 7.57 -15.52 -3.47
N THR A 178 6.85 -16.18 -4.34
CA THR A 178 5.50 -16.68 -4.05
C THR A 178 5.52 -17.58 -2.81
N GLY A 179 4.61 -17.33 -1.88
CA GLY A 179 4.50 -18.01 -0.60
C GLY A 179 5.18 -17.29 0.58
N ASP A 180 6.05 -16.32 0.31
CA ASP A 180 6.65 -15.52 1.38
C ASP A 180 5.62 -14.60 2.05
N THR A 181 5.90 -14.27 3.32
CA THR A 181 5.09 -13.35 4.13
C THR A 181 5.81 -12.02 4.28
N PHE A 182 5.05 -10.94 4.23
CA PHE A 182 5.50 -9.58 4.50
C PHE A 182 4.72 -8.97 5.66
N ILE A 183 5.40 -8.32 6.60
CA ILE A 183 4.78 -7.62 7.73
C ILE A 183 4.90 -6.12 7.51
N GLY A 184 3.80 -5.49 7.07
CA GLY A 184 3.70 -4.03 7.00
C GLY A 184 3.45 -3.43 8.37
N ARG A 185 4.24 -2.40 8.71
CA ARG A 185 4.06 -1.60 9.95
C ARG A 185 3.83 -0.14 9.59
N SER A 186 3.07 0.58 10.41
CA SER A 186 2.86 2.04 10.30
C SER A 186 3.41 2.75 11.51
#